data_909eafa82ca41df6949271a55339396f
#
_entry.id   909eafa82ca41df6949271a55339396f
#
_cell.length_a   1.000
_cell.length_b   1.000
_cell.length_c   1.000
_cell.angle_alpha   90.00
_cell.angle_beta   90.00
_cell.angle_gamma   90.00
#
_symmetry.space_group_name_H-M   'P 1'
#
loop_
_entity.id
_entity.type
_entity.pdbx_description
1 polymer ?
#
loop_
_entity_poly.entity_id
_entity_poly.type
_entity_poly.pdbx_seq_one_letter_code
_entity_poly.pdbx_strand_id
1 'polypeptide(L)'
;MKWLDRVIRDWRIRKAIPQLAKAERVLDVGCGDGELCRRLAKHGATGVGIDSRFAKPETVAGFNFVSGPFPGSLPDEDLFDAVAMLAVLEHVPEGQKSAWVEACRVRLVGGGVVVLTVPSPKVDAILSVLRFIRLVDGMALEEHHGFDPDAVEPLFVSSGFQLVLRKSFQLGLNNLFIFSKTA
;
A
#
# COMPACT_ATOMS: atom_id res chain seq x y z
N MET A 1 -14.41 7.16 9.88
CA MET A 1 -13.79 5.83 10.00
C MET A 1 -14.07 5.27 11.39
N LYS A 2 -14.70 4.11 11.47
CA LYS A 2 -15.03 3.45 12.75
C LYS A 2 -13.75 2.97 13.46
N TRP A 3 -13.85 2.69 14.75
CA TRP A 3 -12.71 2.27 15.56
C TRP A 3 -12.04 0.99 15.04
N LEU A 4 -12.83 0.05 14.53
CA LEU A 4 -12.32 -1.23 14.00
C LEU A 4 -11.48 -1.02 12.72
N ASP A 5 -11.91 -0.13 11.83
CA ASP A 5 -11.14 0.22 10.62
C ASP A 5 -9.76 0.79 10.98
N ARG A 6 -9.73 1.62 12.06
CA ARG A 6 -8.45 2.14 12.58
C ARG A 6 -7.56 1.02 13.13
N VAL A 7 -8.13 0.09 13.89
CA VAL A 7 -7.37 -1.05 14.44
C VAL A 7 -6.79 -1.90 13.31
N ILE A 8 -7.59 -2.21 12.28
CA ILE A 8 -7.16 -3.00 11.13
C ILE A 8 -6.05 -2.28 10.37
N ARG A 9 -6.21 -0.98 10.08
CA ARG A 9 -5.19 -0.13 9.46
C ARG A 9 -3.91 -0.08 10.28
N ASP A 10 -4.00 0.18 11.57
CA ASP A 10 -2.87 0.28 12.48
C ASP A 10 -2.08 -1.04 12.56
N TRP A 11 -2.76 -2.16 12.43
CA TRP A 11 -2.10 -3.45 12.39
C TRP A 11 -1.32 -3.66 11.08
N ARG A 12 -1.90 -3.26 9.92
CA ARG A 12 -1.21 -3.27 8.62
C ARG A 12 0.06 -2.41 8.68
N ILE A 13 -0.08 -1.16 9.16
CA ILE A 13 1.04 -0.23 9.31
C ILE A 13 2.14 -0.83 10.20
N ARG A 14 1.78 -1.38 11.37
CA ARG A 14 2.77 -2.03 12.27
C ARG A 14 3.50 -3.19 11.61
N LYS A 15 2.88 -3.90 10.67
CA LYS A 15 3.53 -4.99 9.93
C LYS A 15 4.47 -4.49 8.84
N ALA A 16 4.17 -3.35 8.23
CA ALA A 16 4.96 -2.76 7.17
C ALA A 16 6.17 -1.94 7.69
N ILE A 17 6.02 -1.21 8.79
CA ILE A 17 7.05 -0.32 9.36
C ILE A 17 8.44 -0.98 9.47
N PRO A 18 8.64 -2.23 9.98
CA PRO A 18 9.98 -2.79 10.14
C PRO A 18 10.78 -2.88 8.84
N GLN A 19 10.12 -2.89 7.69
CA GLN A 19 10.76 -2.92 6.38
C GLN A 19 10.94 -1.51 5.82
N LEU A 20 9.91 -0.66 5.96
CA LEU A 20 9.90 0.69 5.44
C LEU A 20 10.78 1.66 6.23
N ALA A 21 10.91 1.46 7.55
CA ALA A 21 11.73 2.31 8.43
C ALA A 21 13.25 2.19 8.19
N LYS A 22 13.68 1.29 7.30
CA LYS A 22 15.08 1.17 6.86
C LYS A 22 15.39 2.09 5.67
N ALA A 23 14.36 2.60 5.01
CA ALA A 23 14.44 3.48 3.86
C ALA A 23 14.58 4.94 4.31
N GLU A 24 15.40 5.71 3.61
CA GLU A 24 15.52 7.15 3.81
C GLU A 24 14.39 7.91 3.11
N ARG A 25 14.04 7.48 1.88
CA ARG A 25 12.96 8.05 1.09
C ARG A 25 11.89 7.01 0.77
N VAL A 26 10.64 7.29 1.14
CA VAL A 26 9.50 6.38 0.95
C VAL A 26 8.41 7.05 0.12
N LEU A 27 7.88 6.31 -0.85
CA LEU A 27 6.65 6.64 -1.54
C LEU A 27 5.50 5.84 -0.93
N ASP A 28 4.49 6.51 -0.37
CA ASP A 28 3.26 5.89 0.17
C ASP A 28 2.11 6.09 -0.83
N VAL A 29 1.82 5.06 -1.61
CA VAL A 29 0.74 5.05 -2.61
C VAL A 29 -0.57 4.68 -1.93
N GLY A 30 -1.59 5.53 -2.08
CA GLY A 30 -2.84 5.41 -1.35
C GLY A 30 -2.69 5.78 0.13
N CYS A 31 -1.96 6.85 0.41
CA CYS A 31 -1.56 7.25 1.76
C CYS A 31 -2.73 7.64 2.69
N GLY A 32 -3.92 7.82 2.16
CA GLY A 32 -5.13 8.18 2.91
C GLY A 32 -4.96 9.46 3.71
N ASP A 33 -5.00 9.36 5.04
CA ASP A 33 -4.78 10.48 5.95
C ASP A 33 -3.30 10.70 6.32
N GLY A 34 -2.36 9.98 5.70
CA GLY A 34 -0.91 10.10 5.92
C GLY A 34 -0.39 9.47 7.21
N GLU A 35 -1.13 8.58 7.85
CA GLU A 35 -0.73 7.98 9.14
C GLU A 35 0.56 7.14 9.02
N LEU A 36 0.75 6.40 7.92
CA LEU A 36 2.01 5.68 7.67
C LEU A 36 3.18 6.66 7.56
N CYS A 37 3.04 7.71 6.75
CA CYS A 37 4.07 8.74 6.56
C CYS A 37 4.47 9.38 7.90
N ARG A 38 3.48 9.78 8.74
CA ARG A 38 3.76 10.36 10.08
C ARG A 38 4.50 9.39 11.00
N ARG A 39 4.21 8.09 10.91
CA ARG A 39 4.96 7.09 11.70
C ARG A 39 6.36 6.87 11.18
N LEU A 40 6.55 6.82 9.86
CA LEU A 40 7.88 6.69 9.25
C LEU A 40 8.77 7.90 9.53
N ALA A 41 8.20 9.10 9.54
CA ALA A 41 8.92 10.32 9.92
C ALA A 41 9.53 10.25 11.33
N LYS A 42 8.89 9.55 12.29
CA LYS A 42 9.45 9.31 13.62
C LYS A 42 10.69 8.40 13.60
N HIS A 43 10.92 7.68 12.52
CA HIS A 43 12.11 6.87 12.26
C HIS A 43 13.13 7.59 11.36
N GLY A 44 12.91 8.87 11.04
CA GLY A 44 13.81 9.67 10.23
C GLY A 44 13.58 9.58 8.72
N ALA A 45 12.59 8.82 8.26
CA ALA A 45 12.26 8.73 6.85
C ALA A 45 11.58 10.00 6.35
N THR A 46 11.79 10.32 5.08
CA THR A 46 11.14 11.39 4.32
C THR A 46 10.47 10.82 3.07
N GLY A 47 9.74 11.62 2.30
CA GLY A 47 9.21 11.13 1.04
C GLY A 47 7.94 11.79 0.55
N VAL A 48 7.12 10.99 -0.13
CA VAL A 48 5.87 11.42 -0.74
C VAL A 48 4.74 10.49 -0.36
N GLY A 49 3.60 11.07 0.05
CA GLY A 49 2.33 10.36 0.14
C GLY A 49 1.41 10.81 -1.00
N ILE A 50 0.85 9.88 -1.76
CA ILE A 50 -0.08 10.19 -2.85
C ILE A 50 -1.43 9.50 -2.65
N ASP A 51 -2.51 10.28 -2.72
CA ASP A 51 -3.89 9.75 -2.67
C ASP A 51 -4.84 10.70 -3.42
N SER A 52 -5.73 10.15 -4.23
CA SER A 52 -6.72 10.92 -4.98
C SER A 52 -7.75 11.63 -4.09
N ARG A 53 -7.90 11.19 -2.85
CA ARG A 53 -8.82 11.76 -1.85
C ARG A 53 -8.19 12.85 -1.00
N PHE A 54 -6.91 13.11 -1.14
CA PHE A 54 -6.23 14.17 -0.39
C PHE A 54 -6.78 15.54 -0.84
N ALA A 55 -7.27 16.33 0.11
CA ALA A 55 -8.01 17.57 -0.23
C ALA A 55 -7.08 18.69 -0.72
N LYS A 56 -5.85 18.75 -0.22
CA LYS A 56 -4.86 19.79 -0.57
C LYS A 56 -3.44 19.25 -0.42
N PRO A 57 -2.51 19.61 -1.32
CA PRO A 57 -1.09 19.35 -1.11
C PRO A 57 -0.61 20.01 0.18
N GLU A 58 0.13 19.26 0.97
CA GLU A 58 0.76 19.78 2.21
C GLU A 58 2.08 19.07 2.46
N THR A 59 2.93 19.66 3.28
CA THR A 59 4.18 19.04 3.76
C THR A 59 4.11 18.88 5.26
N VAL A 60 4.20 17.66 5.75
CA VAL A 60 4.14 17.33 7.18
C VAL A 60 5.26 16.37 7.53
N ALA A 61 6.07 16.73 8.50
CA ALA A 61 7.13 15.88 9.07
C ALA A 61 8.09 15.28 8.01
N GLY A 62 8.44 16.05 6.96
CA GLY A 62 9.34 15.60 5.90
C GLY A 62 8.68 14.78 4.77
N PHE A 63 7.36 14.62 4.81
CA PHE A 63 6.58 14.04 3.72
C PHE A 63 5.79 15.11 2.96
N ASN A 64 5.90 15.08 1.63
CA ASN A 64 5.06 15.89 0.74
C ASN A 64 3.82 15.09 0.34
N PHE A 65 2.63 15.63 0.61
CA PHE A 65 1.38 14.99 0.22
C PHE A 65 0.89 15.53 -1.11
N VAL A 66 0.67 14.63 -2.06
CA VAL A 66 0.21 14.91 -3.41
C VAL A 66 -1.24 14.45 -3.57
N SER A 67 -2.09 15.35 -4.03
CA SER A 67 -3.47 15.05 -4.38
C SER A 67 -3.56 14.63 -5.84
N GLY A 68 -4.04 13.42 -6.10
CA GLY A 68 -4.26 12.93 -7.45
C GLY A 68 -4.02 11.44 -7.62
N PRO A 69 -4.33 10.91 -8.81
CA PRO A 69 -4.15 9.49 -9.09
C PRO A 69 -2.67 9.13 -9.28
N PHE A 70 -2.27 7.99 -8.70
CA PHE A 70 -0.99 7.36 -9.02
C PHE A 70 -1.11 6.57 -10.33
N PRO A 71 -0.09 6.57 -11.22
CA PRO A 71 1.19 7.29 -11.09
C PRO A 71 1.16 8.72 -11.66
N GLY A 72 0.10 9.14 -12.35
CA GLY A 72 0.06 10.32 -13.20
C GLY A 72 0.25 11.66 -12.49
N SER A 73 0.02 11.73 -11.17
CA SER A 73 0.22 12.97 -10.40
C SER A 73 1.56 13.04 -9.66
N LEU A 74 2.39 11.98 -9.77
CA LEU A 74 3.69 11.96 -9.12
C LEU A 74 4.72 12.71 -9.99
N PRO A 75 5.56 13.61 -9.44
CA PRO A 75 6.66 14.25 -10.16
C PRO A 75 7.63 13.23 -10.76
N ASP A 76 8.14 13.50 -11.98
CA ASP A 76 8.88 12.50 -12.76
C ASP A 76 10.29 12.17 -12.24
N GLU A 77 10.92 13.06 -11.48
CA GLU A 77 12.34 12.94 -11.08
C GLU A 77 12.54 12.28 -9.71
N ASP A 78 11.48 11.99 -8.96
CA ASP A 78 11.61 11.43 -7.62
C ASP A 78 11.93 9.93 -7.64
N LEU A 79 13.05 9.56 -6.99
CA LEU A 79 13.42 8.18 -6.69
C LEU A 79 13.29 7.88 -5.20
N PHE A 80 12.94 6.65 -4.87
CA PHE A 80 12.66 6.18 -3.52
C PHE A 80 13.41 4.89 -3.20
N ASP A 81 13.77 4.69 -1.94
CA ASP A 81 14.32 3.44 -1.44
C ASP A 81 13.23 2.38 -1.23
N ALA A 82 12.02 2.86 -0.93
CA ALA A 82 10.88 1.97 -0.74
C ALA A 82 9.58 2.59 -1.26
N VAL A 83 8.69 1.72 -1.75
CA VAL A 83 7.30 2.03 -2.08
C VAL A 83 6.39 1.24 -1.15
N ALA A 84 5.42 1.90 -0.53
CA ALA A 84 4.36 1.29 0.25
C ALA A 84 3.04 1.31 -0.52
N MET A 85 2.29 0.20 -0.51
CA MET A 85 0.91 0.07 -0.99
C MET A 85 0.09 -0.74 0.02
N LEU A 86 -0.47 -0.10 1.04
CA LEU A 86 -1.19 -0.80 2.09
C LEU A 86 -2.69 -0.83 1.84
N ALA A 87 -3.22 -1.96 1.38
CA ALA A 87 -4.62 -2.15 0.96
C ALA A 87 -5.01 -1.18 -0.17
N VAL A 88 -4.27 -1.22 -1.28
CA VAL A 88 -4.45 -0.37 -2.45
C VAL A 88 -4.58 -1.18 -3.74
N LEU A 89 -3.73 -2.20 -3.93
CA LEU A 89 -3.64 -2.94 -5.19
C LEU A 89 -4.95 -3.65 -5.57
N GLU A 90 -5.74 -4.07 -4.60
CA GLU A 90 -7.06 -4.66 -4.78
C GLU A 90 -8.07 -3.71 -5.41
N HIS A 91 -7.88 -2.40 -5.30
CA HIS A 91 -8.74 -1.37 -5.90
C HIS A 91 -8.30 -0.95 -7.31
N VAL A 92 -7.14 -1.41 -7.75
CA VAL A 92 -6.60 -1.09 -9.07
C VAL A 92 -7.28 -1.99 -10.11
N PRO A 93 -7.88 -1.43 -11.18
CA PRO A 93 -8.44 -2.22 -12.27
C PRO A 93 -7.41 -3.18 -12.85
N GLU A 94 -7.83 -4.42 -13.18
CA GLU A 94 -6.92 -5.49 -13.61
C GLU A 94 -6.01 -5.04 -14.76
N GLY A 95 -6.58 -4.39 -15.78
CA GLY A 95 -5.80 -3.90 -16.92
C GLY A 95 -4.80 -2.79 -16.61
N GLN A 96 -4.81 -2.22 -15.40
CA GLN A 96 -3.90 -1.16 -14.98
C GLN A 96 -2.80 -1.65 -14.00
N LYS A 97 -2.96 -2.82 -13.40
CA LYS A 97 -2.04 -3.33 -12.36
C LYS A 97 -0.60 -3.40 -12.85
N SER A 98 -0.36 -3.92 -14.05
CA SER A 98 0.99 -3.98 -14.63
C SER A 98 1.63 -2.60 -14.81
N ALA A 99 0.86 -1.60 -15.24
CA ALA A 99 1.34 -0.23 -15.36
C ALA A 99 1.68 0.38 -13.99
N TRP A 100 0.89 0.06 -12.95
CA TRP A 100 1.18 0.49 -11.58
C TRP A 100 2.46 -0.14 -11.02
N VAL A 101 2.66 -1.43 -11.24
CA VAL A 101 3.89 -2.13 -10.81
C VAL A 101 5.10 -1.59 -11.56
N GLU A 102 5.00 -1.33 -12.87
CA GLU A 102 6.07 -0.70 -13.64
C GLU A 102 6.36 0.73 -13.14
N ALA A 103 5.34 1.50 -12.81
CA ALA A 103 5.52 2.81 -12.20
C ALA A 103 6.27 2.74 -10.86
N CYS A 104 5.99 1.74 -10.02
CA CYS A 104 6.79 1.50 -8.82
C CYS A 104 8.24 1.15 -9.16
N ARG A 105 8.46 0.31 -10.19
CA ARG A 105 9.80 -0.12 -10.60
C ARG A 105 10.67 1.05 -11.03
N VAL A 106 10.14 1.94 -11.87
CA VAL A 106 10.91 3.10 -12.38
C VAL A 106 11.17 4.14 -11.29
N ARG A 107 10.34 4.19 -10.25
CA ARG A 107 10.50 5.12 -9.11
C ARG A 107 11.40 4.58 -7.99
N LEU A 108 11.82 3.34 -8.04
CA LEU A 108 12.73 2.75 -7.06
C LEU A 108 14.19 2.84 -7.52
N VAL A 109 15.06 3.15 -6.58
CA VAL A 109 16.51 2.96 -6.74
C VAL A 109 16.85 1.48 -6.98
N GLY A 110 18.06 1.17 -7.44
CA GLY A 110 18.53 -0.22 -7.54
C GLY A 110 18.52 -0.90 -6.17
N GLY A 111 17.92 -2.09 -6.09
CA GLY A 111 17.74 -2.81 -4.81
C GLY A 111 16.66 -2.26 -3.89
N GLY A 112 15.94 -1.22 -4.30
CA GLY A 112 14.80 -0.68 -3.56
C GLY A 112 13.67 -1.70 -3.43
N VAL A 113 12.76 -1.50 -2.47
CA VAL A 113 11.74 -2.48 -2.11
C VAL A 113 10.33 -1.96 -2.29
N VAL A 114 9.40 -2.85 -2.65
CA VAL A 114 7.96 -2.61 -2.54
C VAL A 114 7.43 -3.40 -1.35
N VAL A 115 6.70 -2.73 -0.47
CA VAL A 115 6.01 -3.33 0.68
C VAL A 115 4.51 -3.13 0.48
N LEU A 116 3.77 -4.20 0.28
CA LEU A 116 2.33 -4.09 0.08
C LEU A 116 1.54 -5.06 0.97
N THR A 117 0.31 -4.67 1.26
CA THR A 117 -0.66 -5.56 1.89
C THR A 117 -1.90 -5.66 1.03
N VAL A 118 -2.44 -6.86 0.93
CA VAL A 118 -3.71 -7.15 0.24
C VAL A 118 -4.59 -8.04 1.11
N PRO A 119 -5.93 -7.92 1.01
CA PRO A 119 -6.84 -8.79 1.73
C PRO A 119 -6.73 -10.23 1.24
N SER A 120 -7.13 -11.16 2.10
CA SER A 120 -7.42 -12.54 1.72
C SER A 120 -8.87 -12.65 1.21
N PRO A 121 -9.21 -13.57 0.31
CA PRO A 121 -10.60 -13.82 -0.09
C PRO A 121 -11.55 -14.14 1.08
N LYS A 122 -11.02 -14.61 2.20
CA LYS A 122 -11.78 -14.86 3.44
C LYS A 122 -12.35 -13.60 4.09
N VAL A 123 -11.78 -12.41 3.76
CA VAL A 123 -12.22 -11.12 4.30
C VAL A 123 -13.64 -10.80 3.89
N ASP A 124 -14.04 -11.12 2.65
CA ASP A 124 -15.35 -10.77 2.11
C ASP A 124 -16.48 -11.42 2.90
N ALA A 125 -16.31 -12.70 3.30
CA ALA A 125 -17.28 -13.41 4.12
C ALA A 125 -17.38 -12.80 5.54
N ILE A 126 -16.26 -12.43 6.14
CA ILE A 126 -16.23 -11.85 7.51
C ILE A 126 -16.73 -10.41 7.49
N LEU A 127 -16.35 -9.60 6.50
CA LEU A 127 -16.85 -8.23 6.36
C LEU A 127 -18.35 -8.21 6.14
N SER A 128 -18.91 -9.15 5.39
CA SER A 128 -20.36 -9.28 5.22
C SER A 128 -21.08 -9.48 6.57
N VAL A 129 -20.54 -10.33 7.43
CA VAL A 129 -21.07 -10.55 8.79
C VAL A 129 -20.90 -9.30 9.66
N LEU A 130 -19.71 -8.68 9.66
CA LEU A 130 -19.43 -7.47 10.46
C LEU A 130 -20.26 -6.27 10.02
N ARG A 131 -20.60 -6.15 8.73
CA ARG A 131 -21.54 -5.14 8.23
C ARG A 131 -22.96 -5.41 8.70
N PHE A 132 -23.42 -6.66 8.63
CA PHE A 132 -24.75 -7.04 9.12
C PHE A 132 -24.95 -6.60 10.57
N ILE A 133 -23.92 -6.72 11.42
CA ILE A 133 -23.96 -6.26 12.82
C ILE A 133 -23.51 -4.80 13.00
N ARG A 134 -23.33 -4.03 11.90
CA ARG A 134 -22.97 -2.60 11.88
C ARG A 134 -21.68 -2.22 12.61
N LEU A 135 -20.72 -3.12 12.71
CA LEU A 135 -19.42 -2.86 13.35
C LEU A 135 -18.40 -2.19 12.45
N VAL A 136 -18.56 -2.26 11.12
CA VAL A 136 -17.71 -1.58 10.12
C VAL A 136 -18.56 -0.71 9.21
N ASP A 137 -18.01 0.41 8.75
CA ASP A 137 -18.62 1.19 7.68
C ASP A 137 -18.35 0.50 6.34
N GLY A 138 -19.40 0.36 5.55
CA GLY A 138 -19.27 -0.23 4.24
C GLY A 138 -18.47 0.65 3.29
N MET A 139 -17.16 0.59 3.33
CA MET A 139 -16.37 0.91 2.14
C MET A 139 -16.62 -0.19 1.12
N ALA A 140 -17.02 0.24 -0.07
CA ALA A 140 -17.57 -0.52 -1.17
C ALA A 140 -17.10 -1.98 -1.28
N LEU A 141 -17.95 -2.93 -0.91
CA LEU A 141 -17.79 -4.36 -1.25
C LEU A 141 -17.87 -4.58 -2.77
N GLU A 142 -18.43 -3.60 -3.50
CA GLU A 142 -18.58 -3.67 -4.95
C GLU A 142 -17.22 -3.63 -5.69
N GLU A 143 -16.15 -3.17 -5.02
CA GLU A 143 -14.80 -3.08 -5.60
C GLU A 143 -13.86 -4.23 -5.19
N HIS A 144 -14.26 -5.12 -4.26
CA HIS A 144 -13.38 -6.18 -3.74
C HIS A 144 -13.67 -7.58 -4.29
N HIS A 145 -14.61 -7.73 -5.23
CA HIS A 145 -15.00 -9.04 -5.72
C HIS A 145 -13.82 -9.79 -6.35
N GLY A 146 -13.30 -10.76 -5.62
CA GLY A 146 -12.44 -11.80 -6.17
C GLY A 146 -10.96 -11.45 -6.30
N PHE A 147 -10.40 -10.49 -5.50
CA PHE A 147 -8.96 -10.28 -5.52
C PHE A 147 -8.21 -11.53 -5.05
N ASP A 148 -7.38 -12.09 -5.92
CA ASP A 148 -6.56 -13.25 -5.63
C ASP A 148 -5.15 -12.83 -5.18
N PRO A 149 -4.78 -13.02 -3.91
CA PRO A 149 -3.42 -12.74 -3.45
C PRO A 149 -2.34 -13.56 -4.16
N ASP A 150 -2.69 -14.71 -4.74
CA ASP A 150 -1.73 -15.56 -5.46
C ASP A 150 -1.34 -14.96 -6.81
N ALA A 151 -2.15 -14.04 -7.37
CA ALA A 151 -1.81 -13.29 -8.58
C ALA A 151 -0.76 -12.19 -8.35
N VAL A 152 -0.50 -11.79 -7.09
CA VAL A 152 0.42 -10.69 -6.77
C VAL A 152 1.86 -11.03 -7.13
N GLU A 153 2.33 -12.22 -6.76
CA GLU A 153 3.72 -12.63 -7.02
C GLU A 153 4.04 -12.69 -8.52
N PRO A 154 3.27 -13.40 -9.37
CA PRO A 154 3.52 -13.40 -10.81
C PRO A 154 3.53 -12.00 -11.43
N LEU A 155 2.61 -11.13 -10.99
CA LEU A 155 2.51 -9.74 -11.47
C LEU A 155 3.81 -8.95 -11.22
N PHE A 156 4.37 -9.04 -10.02
CA PHE A 156 5.61 -8.35 -9.66
C PHE A 156 6.83 -8.99 -10.29
N VAL A 157 6.92 -10.33 -10.29
CA VAL A 157 8.06 -11.05 -10.87
C VAL A 157 8.17 -10.78 -12.37
N SER A 158 7.07 -10.77 -13.11
CA SER A 158 7.06 -10.43 -14.55
C SER A 158 7.50 -8.99 -14.84
N SER A 159 7.44 -8.11 -13.83
CA SER A 159 7.84 -6.70 -13.93
C SER A 159 9.24 -6.42 -13.36
N GLY A 160 10.09 -7.44 -13.18
CA GLY A 160 11.48 -7.26 -12.73
C GLY A 160 11.63 -7.05 -11.22
N PHE A 161 10.81 -7.74 -10.44
CA PHE A 161 10.96 -7.83 -8.99
C PHE A 161 11.22 -9.27 -8.55
N GLN A 162 11.84 -9.43 -7.39
CA GLN A 162 12.00 -10.70 -6.71
C GLN A 162 11.22 -10.70 -5.39
N LEU A 163 10.45 -11.75 -5.14
CA LEU A 163 9.78 -11.93 -3.85
C LEU A 163 10.80 -12.18 -2.73
N VAL A 164 10.79 -11.32 -1.72
CA VAL A 164 11.63 -11.43 -0.52
C VAL A 164 10.86 -12.06 0.63
N LEU A 165 9.59 -11.69 0.79
CA LEU A 165 8.74 -12.20 1.86
C LEU A 165 7.27 -12.20 1.44
N ARG A 166 6.59 -13.31 1.74
CA ARG A 166 5.13 -13.37 1.81
C ARG A 166 4.71 -13.88 3.18
N LYS A 167 3.85 -13.15 3.87
CA LYS A 167 3.40 -13.51 5.22
C LYS A 167 1.94 -13.16 5.43
N SER A 168 1.16 -14.14 5.86
CA SER A 168 -0.22 -13.91 6.28
C SER A 168 -0.28 -13.37 7.72
N PHE A 169 -1.23 -12.50 8.01
CA PHE A 169 -1.47 -11.91 9.33
C PHE A 169 -2.95 -11.60 9.54
N GLN A 170 -3.32 -11.05 10.71
CA GLN A 170 -4.74 -10.82 11.08
C GLN A 170 -5.60 -12.10 10.94
N LEU A 171 -5.16 -13.21 11.55
CA LEU A 171 -5.83 -14.50 11.47
C LEU A 171 -6.01 -15.02 10.02
N GLY A 172 -5.09 -14.66 9.11
CA GLY A 172 -5.15 -15.05 7.72
C GLY A 172 -6.01 -14.17 6.84
N LEU A 173 -6.47 -13.02 7.35
CA LEU A 173 -7.33 -12.08 6.61
C LEU A 173 -6.55 -11.10 5.73
N ASN A 174 -5.27 -10.93 5.97
CA ASN A 174 -4.40 -10.07 5.18
C ASN A 174 -3.08 -10.76 4.88
N ASN A 175 -2.49 -10.39 3.73
CA ASN A 175 -1.19 -10.84 3.29
C ASN A 175 -0.26 -9.63 3.19
N LEU A 176 0.96 -9.78 3.70
CA LEU A 176 2.07 -8.86 3.50
C LEU A 176 2.99 -9.45 2.46
N PHE A 177 3.34 -8.67 1.46
CA PHE A 177 4.36 -8.99 0.47
C PHE A 177 5.47 -7.96 0.53
N ILE A 178 6.71 -8.43 0.35
CA ILE A 178 7.89 -7.59 0.17
C ILE A 178 8.59 -8.07 -1.09
N PHE A 179 8.77 -7.16 -2.03
CA PHE A 179 9.51 -7.39 -3.25
C PHE A 179 10.74 -6.50 -3.31
N SER A 180 11.84 -7.01 -3.82
CA SER A 180 13.04 -6.23 -4.14
C SER A 180 13.13 -6.03 -5.65
N LYS A 181 13.45 -4.81 -6.09
CA LYS A 181 13.74 -4.53 -7.50
C LYS A 181 15.01 -5.28 -7.89
N THR A 182 14.92 -6.09 -8.94
CA THR A 182 16.11 -6.70 -9.55
C THR A 182 16.97 -5.64 -10.24
N ALA A 183 18.27 -5.90 -10.32
CA ALA A 183 19.21 -4.99 -10.95
C ALA A 183 18.92 -4.79 -12.45
#